data_a8c426413568c4acc8ddb9ce33f12859
#
_entry.id   a8c426413568c4acc8ddb9ce33f12859
#
_cell.length_a   1.000
_cell.length_b   1.000
_cell.length_c   1.000
_cell.angle_alpha   90.00
_cell.angle_beta   90.00
_cell.angle_gamma   90.00
#
_symmetry.space_group_name_H-M   'P 1'
#
loop_
_entity.id
_entity.type
_entity.pdbx_description
1 polymer ?
#
loop_
_entity_poly.entity_id
_entity_poly.type
_entity_poly.pdbx_seq_one_letter_code
_entity_poly.pdbx_strand_id
1 'polypeptide(L)'
;MPKLHWIVELEGQPTCTGTADASGSVRIRCDVPAGILKSVSAQLSMPLAPVEKVFLNGYQSWSWCPEMESDDRQRGVKHIPKLLLKKYAFDRYGDYHFVDYPNRPGCFHGFSYGYFRQGEHYRLFASLDERPGYTVFSYDAHAGVLTITRDCAGVHHPGGPLPAFDLYFAAGGEQAVFDNWFEAMDCQPRTNRPLAGYTSWYNRYEAITEQDVQNDLRGCRELLKPGDLFQIDDGWEPTVGDWLAPDHAKFPGGMKALSDEIHQCGFRSGLWLAPFACTEQSQLYRLHPDWLLKWDGKPWKGGGNWGGFYALDIDVPGVQAYLEQVFDLVLNKWGYDLVKLDFLYAAAPFGTERESRGGRMRRTMELVRQWCGDKLILSCGVPLMPAFGLVDYCRIGCDVSLSWDDVWYMRLFHRERVSTMHSLDNTLYRRQLSGRAFGNDPDVFFLRDENCRLTAAQKHRLAETNARYGQVLLISDDPNAYTPQMKAQYQSLRSAWESKTGSLVQPRQK
;
A
#
# COMPACT_ATOMS: atom_id res chain seq x y z
N MET A 1 -10.05 -5.32 32.95
CA MET A 1 -9.82 -5.13 31.52
C MET A 1 -10.97 -4.33 30.95
N PRO A 2 -10.75 -3.44 29.97
CA PRO A 2 -11.85 -2.72 29.37
C PRO A 2 -12.81 -3.68 28.64
N LYS A 3 -14.11 -3.42 28.78
CA LYS A 3 -15.16 -4.21 28.12
C LYS A 3 -15.44 -3.63 26.75
N LEU A 4 -15.44 -4.48 25.74
CA LEU A 4 -15.86 -4.21 24.40
C LEU A 4 -17.37 -4.51 24.27
N HIS A 5 -18.18 -3.52 23.97
CA HIS A 5 -19.61 -3.69 23.71
C HIS A 5 -19.81 -3.74 22.19
N TRP A 6 -20.40 -4.82 21.69
CA TRP A 6 -20.61 -5.01 20.26
C TRP A 6 -22.08 -5.09 19.88
N ILE A 7 -22.37 -4.69 18.64
CA ILE A 7 -23.71 -4.61 18.06
C ILE A 7 -23.64 -5.10 16.62
N VAL A 8 -24.57 -5.96 16.24
CA VAL A 8 -24.80 -6.39 14.85
C VAL A 8 -26.26 -6.07 14.48
N GLU A 9 -26.45 -5.36 13.39
CA GLU A 9 -27.74 -5.01 12.86
C GLU A 9 -27.90 -5.55 11.43
N LEU A 10 -29.07 -6.17 11.17
CA LEU A 10 -29.51 -6.55 9.83
C LEU A 10 -30.79 -5.74 9.49
N GLU A 11 -31.03 -5.51 8.21
CA GLU A 11 -32.21 -4.80 7.76
C GLU A 11 -33.50 -5.54 8.15
N GLY A 12 -34.40 -4.83 8.84
CA GLY A 12 -35.70 -5.38 9.27
C GLY A 12 -35.66 -6.50 10.30
N GLN A 13 -34.49 -6.76 10.93
CA GLN A 13 -34.32 -7.83 11.91
C GLN A 13 -33.99 -7.29 13.32
N PRO A 14 -34.21 -8.07 14.38
CA PRO A 14 -33.76 -7.70 15.72
C PRO A 14 -32.25 -7.53 15.81
N THR A 15 -31.81 -6.56 16.60
CA THR A 15 -30.40 -6.27 16.86
C THR A 15 -29.78 -7.34 17.77
N CYS A 16 -28.60 -7.82 17.39
CA CYS A 16 -27.78 -8.73 18.20
C CYS A 16 -26.72 -7.94 18.96
N THR A 17 -26.57 -8.14 20.25
CA THR A 17 -25.60 -7.39 21.08
C THR A 17 -24.91 -8.28 22.09
N GLY A 18 -23.72 -7.85 22.55
CA GLY A 18 -23.00 -8.55 23.60
C GLY A 18 -21.75 -7.80 24.08
N THR A 19 -21.01 -8.45 24.93
CA THR A 19 -19.76 -7.91 25.48
C THR A 19 -18.61 -8.92 25.40
N ALA A 20 -17.39 -8.43 25.30
CA ALA A 20 -16.18 -9.23 25.36
C ALA A 20 -15.08 -8.48 26.12
N ASP A 21 -14.06 -9.18 26.62
CA ASP A 21 -12.89 -8.54 27.22
C ASP A 21 -11.90 -8.13 26.12
N ALA A 22 -11.47 -6.87 26.11
CA ALA A 22 -10.51 -6.35 25.14
C ALA A 22 -9.07 -6.71 25.56
N SER A 23 -8.68 -7.96 25.39
CA SER A 23 -7.34 -8.47 25.75
C SER A 23 -6.97 -9.69 24.90
N GLY A 24 -5.74 -9.68 24.37
CA GLY A 24 -5.26 -10.74 23.47
C GLY A 24 -6.12 -10.86 22.21
N SER A 25 -6.31 -12.07 21.74
CA SER A 25 -7.19 -12.39 20.61
C SER A 25 -8.65 -12.41 21.05
N VAL A 26 -9.47 -11.56 20.43
CA VAL A 26 -10.92 -11.46 20.72
C VAL A 26 -11.69 -11.86 19.46
N ARG A 27 -12.39 -12.99 19.53
CA ARG A 27 -13.19 -13.50 18.41
C ARG A 27 -14.67 -13.41 18.76
N ILE A 28 -15.42 -12.59 18.03
CA ILE A 28 -16.85 -12.38 18.22
C ILE A 28 -17.61 -13.08 17.11
N ARG A 29 -18.46 -14.02 17.50
CA ARG A 29 -19.34 -14.77 16.62
C ARG A 29 -20.77 -14.64 17.17
N CYS A 30 -21.74 -14.39 16.30
CA CYS A 30 -23.15 -14.40 16.68
C CYS A 30 -23.97 -15.08 15.59
N ASP A 31 -24.97 -15.84 16.01
CA ASP A 31 -25.93 -16.42 15.07
C ASP A 31 -26.93 -15.34 14.67
N VAL A 32 -27.06 -15.13 13.37
CA VAL A 32 -27.98 -14.17 12.79
C VAL A 32 -28.89 -14.82 11.74
N PRO A 33 -30.11 -14.33 11.53
CA PRO A 33 -30.96 -14.78 10.44
C PRO A 33 -30.36 -14.41 9.08
N ALA A 34 -30.86 -15.00 8.00
CA ALA A 34 -30.53 -14.57 6.64
C ALA A 34 -31.05 -13.14 6.41
N GLY A 35 -30.21 -12.28 5.80
CA GLY A 35 -30.56 -10.88 5.58
C GLY A 35 -29.39 -10.02 5.14
N ILE A 36 -29.65 -8.74 4.92
CA ILE A 36 -28.64 -7.76 4.53
C ILE A 36 -28.03 -7.15 5.79
N LEU A 37 -26.69 -7.19 5.89
CA LEU A 37 -25.96 -6.54 6.97
C LEU A 37 -26.11 -5.01 6.85
N LYS A 38 -26.60 -4.38 7.90
CA LYS A 38 -26.72 -2.93 8.00
C LYS A 38 -25.53 -2.33 8.71
N SER A 39 -25.15 -2.89 9.86
CA SER A 39 -23.97 -2.45 10.60
C SER A 39 -23.42 -3.57 11.48
N VAL A 40 -22.10 -3.60 11.63
CA VAL A 40 -21.37 -4.39 12.62
C VAL A 40 -20.40 -3.46 13.31
N SER A 41 -20.61 -3.19 14.60
CA SER A 41 -19.83 -2.20 15.34
C SER A 41 -19.51 -2.68 16.76
N ALA A 42 -18.47 -2.12 17.35
CA ALA A 42 -18.12 -2.31 18.74
C ALA A 42 -17.50 -1.04 19.33
N GLN A 43 -17.66 -0.86 20.64
CA GLN A 43 -17.10 0.30 21.35
C GLN A 43 -16.46 -0.13 22.66
N LEU A 44 -15.39 0.56 23.04
CA LEU A 44 -14.77 0.43 24.36
C LEU A 44 -14.20 1.78 24.82
N SER A 45 -14.17 1.95 26.16
CA SER A 45 -13.47 3.08 26.76
C SER A 45 -11.96 2.82 26.75
N MET A 46 -11.23 3.73 26.15
CA MET A 46 -9.78 3.66 25.99
C MET A 46 -9.18 5.07 26.11
N PRO A 47 -9.20 5.68 27.31
CA PRO A 47 -8.73 7.06 27.48
C PRO A 47 -7.26 7.17 27.11
N LEU A 48 -6.89 8.30 26.48
CA LEU A 48 -5.54 8.66 26.14
C LEU A 48 -4.85 9.29 27.35
N ALA A 49 -3.66 8.82 27.69
CA ALA A 49 -2.84 9.50 28.69
C ALA A 49 -2.25 10.80 28.11
N PRO A 50 -1.97 11.84 28.95
CA PRO A 50 -1.60 13.19 28.49
C PRO A 50 -0.39 13.25 27.54
N VAL A 51 0.50 12.28 27.61
CA VAL A 51 1.74 12.24 26.81
C VAL A 51 1.74 11.16 25.72
N GLU A 52 0.64 10.43 25.61
CA GLU A 52 0.50 9.41 24.55
C GLU A 52 0.21 10.05 23.20
N LYS A 53 0.80 9.50 22.16
CA LYS A 53 0.49 9.79 20.76
C LYS A 53 -0.46 8.72 20.22
N VAL A 54 -1.31 9.13 19.29
CA VAL A 54 -2.26 8.26 18.60
C VAL A 54 -1.76 7.97 17.19
N PHE A 55 -1.63 6.72 16.83
CA PHE A 55 -1.43 6.28 15.46
C PHE A 55 -2.61 5.46 15.00
N LEU A 56 -3.13 5.76 13.81
CA LEU A 56 -4.13 4.96 13.10
C LEU A 56 -3.66 4.77 11.66
N ASN A 57 -3.47 3.50 11.27
CA ASN A 57 -3.05 3.18 9.91
C ASN A 57 -4.13 3.62 8.90
N GLY A 58 -3.73 4.28 7.82
CA GLY A 58 -4.64 4.73 6.77
C GLY A 58 -5.11 3.60 5.86
N TYR A 59 -6.07 3.91 4.99
CA TYR A 59 -6.74 2.95 4.13
C TYR A 59 -5.78 2.13 3.26
N GLN A 60 -4.82 2.80 2.63
CA GLN A 60 -3.89 2.14 1.72
C GLN A 60 -2.45 2.65 1.91
N SER A 61 -1.50 2.07 1.19
CA SER A 61 -0.06 2.32 1.37
C SER A 61 0.34 3.79 1.25
N TRP A 62 -0.30 4.58 0.39
CA TRP A 62 0.00 6.01 0.21
C TRP A 62 -0.60 6.91 1.27
N SER A 63 -1.63 6.45 2.00
CA SER A 63 -2.30 7.28 3.01
C SER A 63 -1.30 7.75 4.07
N TRP A 64 -1.18 9.04 4.26
CA TRP A 64 -0.32 9.61 5.29
C TRP A 64 -0.83 9.28 6.68
N CYS A 65 0.04 8.73 7.51
CA CYS A 65 -0.26 8.22 8.84
C CYS A 65 0.78 8.73 9.85
N PRO A 66 0.64 9.98 10.33
CA PRO A 66 1.48 10.47 11.41
C PRO A 66 1.04 9.92 12.77
N GLU A 67 1.92 9.97 13.76
CA GLU A 67 1.50 9.97 15.15
C GLU A 67 0.90 11.35 15.49
N MET A 68 -0.31 11.34 16.03
CA MET A 68 -1.13 12.53 16.29
C MET A 68 -1.22 12.82 17.79
N GLU A 69 -1.38 14.10 18.12
CA GLU A 69 -1.76 14.57 19.45
C GLU A 69 -3.29 14.64 19.61
N SER A 70 -3.77 14.76 20.84
CA SER A 70 -5.20 14.81 21.15
C SER A 70 -5.98 15.94 20.44
N ASP A 71 -5.28 17.02 20.06
CA ASP A 71 -5.88 18.20 19.42
C ASP A 71 -5.63 18.29 17.92
N ASP A 72 -4.89 17.32 17.35
CA ASP A 72 -4.66 17.25 15.91
C ASP A 72 -5.97 17.02 15.14
N ARG A 73 -5.94 17.31 13.84
CA ARG A 73 -7.08 17.13 12.95
C ARG A 73 -6.75 16.24 11.80
N GLN A 74 -7.56 15.21 11.59
CA GLN A 74 -7.56 14.41 10.37
C GLN A 74 -8.57 15.00 9.38
N ARG A 75 -8.07 15.58 8.28
CA ARG A 75 -8.90 16.28 7.29
C ARG A 75 -9.29 15.36 6.15
N GLY A 76 -10.57 15.39 5.77
CA GLY A 76 -11.05 14.80 4.53
C GLY A 76 -11.10 15.82 3.39
N VAL A 77 -11.70 15.45 2.26
CA VAL A 77 -11.76 16.23 1.03
C VAL A 77 -13.06 17.04 0.84
N LYS A 78 -13.97 17.04 1.82
CA LYS A 78 -15.27 17.72 1.73
C LYS A 78 -15.18 19.25 1.52
N HIS A 79 -14.06 19.87 1.86
CA HIS A 79 -13.81 21.30 1.66
C HIS A 79 -13.40 21.64 0.21
N ILE A 80 -13.05 20.64 -0.60
CA ILE A 80 -12.63 20.83 -1.99
C ILE A 80 -13.89 21.08 -2.86
N PRO A 81 -13.88 22.10 -3.74
CA PRO A 81 -14.98 22.31 -4.66
C PRO A 81 -15.27 21.06 -5.51
N LYS A 82 -16.56 20.69 -5.61
CA LYS A 82 -16.99 19.46 -6.33
C LYS A 82 -16.47 19.37 -7.76
N LEU A 83 -16.31 20.53 -8.44
CA LEU A 83 -15.76 20.58 -9.80
C LEU A 83 -14.30 20.11 -9.85
N LEU A 84 -13.49 20.49 -8.86
CA LEU A 84 -12.08 20.07 -8.75
C LEU A 84 -12.00 18.58 -8.36
N LEU A 85 -12.83 18.12 -7.42
CA LEU A 85 -12.91 16.70 -7.07
C LEU A 85 -13.24 15.86 -8.30
N LYS A 86 -14.26 16.27 -9.10
CA LYS A 86 -14.63 15.54 -10.32
C LYS A 86 -13.52 15.56 -11.38
N LYS A 87 -12.80 16.68 -11.51
CA LYS A 87 -11.73 16.83 -12.50
C LYS A 87 -10.50 15.97 -12.17
N TYR A 88 -10.03 16.03 -10.91
CA TYR A 88 -8.80 15.41 -10.48
C TYR A 88 -8.98 14.07 -9.73
N ALA A 89 -10.22 13.72 -9.40
CA ALA A 89 -10.58 12.49 -8.73
C ALA A 89 -9.80 12.25 -7.39
N PHE A 90 -9.49 13.30 -6.63
CA PHE A 90 -8.73 13.21 -5.37
C PHE A 90 -9.38 12.32 -4.32
N ASP A 91 -10.71 12.18 -4.35
CA ASP A 91 -11.48 11.31 -3.47
C ASP A 91 -11.33 9.82 -3.80
N ARG A 92 -10.66 9.46 -4.89
CA ARG A 92 -10.48 8.06 -5.33
C ARG A 92 -9.27 7.39 -4.74
N TYR A 93 -8.24 8.15 -4.41
CA TYR A 93 -6.98 7.62 -3.88
C TYR A 93 -7.06 7.14 -2.43
N GLY A 94 -8.05 7.61 -1.66
CA GLY A 94 -8.26 7.27 -0.26
C GLY A 94 -9.65 6.69 0.00
N ASP A 95 -10.04 6.75 1.26
CA ASP A 95 -11.33 6.25 1.78
C ASP A 95 -12.47 7.29 1.75
N TYR A 96 -12.24 8.43 1.14
CA TYR A 96 -13.10 9.63 1.21
C TYR A 96 -14.51 9.45 0.64
N HIS A 97 -14.73 8.43 -0.18
CA HIS A 97 -16.04 8.15 -0.77
C HIS A 97 -16.89 7.17 0.05
N PHE A 98 -16.33 6.58 1.13
CA PHE A 98 -17.04 5.60 1.97
C PHE A 98 -16.79 5.77 3.48
N VAL A 99 -15.89 6.68 3.91
CA VAL A 99 -15.68 7.03 5.31
C VAL A 99 -15.99 8.51 5.53
N ASP A 100 -16.73 8.81 6.60
CA ASP A 100 -16.98 10.18 7.01
C ASP A 100 -15.83 10.73 7.85
N TYR A 101 -15.40 11.95 7.49
CA TYR A 101 -14.41 12.71 8.22
C TYR A 101 -15.10 13.79 9.07
N PRO A 102 -15.14 13.66 10.40
CA PRO A 102 -15.74 14.65 11.27
C PRO A 102 -15.07 16.03 11.17
N ASN A 103 -13.78 16.06 10.78
CA ASN A 103 -12.97 17.27 10.71
C ASN A 103 -12.95 18.08 12.03
N ARG A 104 -13.01 17.38 13.16
CA ARG A 104 -12.92 17.94 14.52
C ARG A 104 -11.56 17.57 15.13
N PRO A 105 -10.97 18.44 16.01
CA PRO A 105 -9.80 18.07 16.79
C PRO A 105 -10.07 16.79 17.59
N GLY A 106 -9.06 15.93 17.70
CA GLY A 106 -9.13 14.70 18.48
C GLY A 106 -10.00 13.57 17.89
N CYS A 107 -10.58 13.79 16.71
CA CYS A 107 -11.36 12.75 16.04
C CYS A 107 -10.58 12.16 14.87
N PHE A 108 -10.19 10.89 15.00
CA PHE A 108 -9.33 10.19 14.06
C PHE A 108 -9.96 8.88 13.62
N HIS A 109 -9.61 8.40 12.43
CA HIS A 109 -9.92 7.04 12.01
C HIS A 109 -8.78 6.43 11.20
N GLY A 110 -8.77 5.11 11.14
CA GLY A 110 -7.85 4.32 10.33
C GLY A 110 -8.32 2.88 10.18
N PHE A 111 -7.50 2.07 9.53
CA PHE A 111 -7.81 0.71 9.09
C PHE A 111 -6.83 -0.29 9.64
N SER A 112 -7.31 -1.49 9.90
CA SER A 112 -6.54 -2.68 10.20
C SER A 112 -5.83 -2.67 11.55
N TYR A 113 -5.15 -1.57 11.93
CA TYR A 113 -4.52 -1.43 13.25
C TYR A 113 -4.28 0.03 13.64
N GLY A 114 -4.18 0.23 14.93
CA GLY A 114 -3.74 1.47 15.53
C GLY A 114 -3.08 1.22 16.89
N TYR A 115 -2.41 2.22 17.40
CA TYR A 115 -1.81 2.15 18.73
C TYR A 115 -1.79 3.51 19.42
N PHE A 116 -1.73 3.48 20.75
CA PHE A 116 -1.30 4.62 21.54
C PHE A 116 0.13 4.37 22.01
N ARG A 117 0.99 5.36 21.95
CA ARG A 117 2.41 5.21 22.27
C ARG A 117 2.93 6.28 23.22
N GLN A 118 3.64 5.82 24.23
CA GLN A 118 4.45 6.67 25.11
C GLN A 118 5.87 6.09 25.19
N GLY A 119 6.84 6.78 24.62
CA GLY A 119 8.21 6.25 24.53
C GLY A 119 8.25 4.90 23.77
N GLU A 120 8.76 3.88 24.42
CA GLU A 120 8.82 2.51 23.90
C GLU A 120 7.60 1.65 24.29
N HIS A 121 6.62 2.20 25.00
CA HIS A 121 5.42 1.50 25.41
C HIS A 121 4.27 1.72 24.44
N TYR A 122 3.67 0.65 23.96
CA TYR A 122 2.57 0.63 23.00
C TYR A 122 1.32 0.02 23.63
N ARG A 123 0.17 0.57 23.33
CA ARG A 123 -1.15 -0.06 23.51
C ARG A 123 -1.75 -0.29 22.12
N LEU A 124 -1.57 -1.51 21.62
CA LEU A 124 -2.01 -1.92 20.28
C LEU A 124 -3.47 -2.37 20.29
N PHE A 125 -4.21 -1.98 19.27
CA PHE A 125 -5.50 -2.56 18.88
C PHE A 125 -5.47 -2.82 17.36
N ALA A 126 -5.85 -4.03 16.97
CA ALA A 126 -5.64 -4.47 15.60
C ALA A 126 -6.69 -5.50 15.15
N SER A 127 -6.87 -5.63 13.86
CA SER A 127 -7.62 -6.69 13.21
C SER A 127 -6.79 -7.96 13.07
N LEU A 128 -7.44 -9.13 13.14
CA LEU A 128 -6.83 -10.42 12.81
C LEU A 128 -7.30 -10.95 11.45
N ASP A 129 -8.46 -10.48 10.96
CA ASP A 129 -9.02 -10.91 9.67
C ASP A 129 -9.93 -9.82 9.08
N GLU A 130 -9.71 -9.49 7.81
CA GLU A 130 -10.50 -8.50 7.05
C GLU A 130 -11.22 -9.10 5.83
N ARG A 131 -11.25 -10.42 5.69
CA ARG A 131 -12.06 -11.08 4.66
C ARG A 131 -13.55 -10.81 4.81
N PRO A 132 -14.13 -10.74 6.01
CA PRO A 132 -15.54 -10.33 6.17
C PRO A 132 -15.79 -8.84 5.88
N GLY A 133 -14.75 -8.01 5.89
CA GLY A 133 -14.78 -6.57 5.67
C GLY A 133 -13.61 -5.88 6.34
N TYR A 134 -13.22 -4.70 5.87
CA TYR A 134 -12.20 -3.91 6.56
C TYR A 134 -12.62 -3.62 8.00
N THR A 135 -11.64 -3.61 8.89
CA THR A 135 -11.83 -3.15 10.27
C THR A 135 -11.43 -1.68 10.34
N VAL A 136 -12.41 -0.82 10.56
CA VAL A 136 -12.22 0.62 10.70
C VAL A 136 -12.22 0.97 12.18
N PHE A 137 -11.14 1.59 12.65
CA PHE A 137 -11.00 2.12 14.00
C PHE A 137 -11.25 3.62 13.97
N SER A 138 -12.23 4.10 14.73
CA SER A 138 -12.51 5.52 14.91
C SER A 138 -12.30 5.88 16.37
N TYR A 139 -11.48 6.89 16.63
CA TYR A 139 -11.12 7.31 17.99
C TYR A 139 -11.51 8.77 18.25
N ASP A 140 -12.23 8.98 19.35
CA ASP A 140 -12.49 10.33 19.91
C ASP A 140 -11.62 10.50 21.16
N ALA A 141 -10.55 11.28 21.04
CA ALA A 141 -9.58 11.49 22.10
C ALA A 141 -10.16 12.27 23.30
N HIS A 142 -11.15 13.14 23.07
CA HIS A 142 -11.78 13.90 24.14
C HIS A 142 -12.78 13.04 24.94
N ALA A 143 -13.48 12.15 24.27
CA ALA A 143 -14.38 11.19 24.92
C ALA A 143 -13.62 9.97 25.49
N GLY A 144 -12.41 9.70 25.00
CA GLY A 144 -11.65 8.49 25.33
C GLY A 144 -12.34 7.22 24.84
N VAL A 145 -12.99 7.27 23.68
CA VAL A 145 -13.78 6.15 23.13
C VAL A 145 -13.18 5.68 21.81
N LEU A 146 -12.88 4.39 21.73
CA LEU A 146 -12.55 3.69 20.50
C LEU A 146 -13.80 2.99 19.98
N THR A 147 -14.22 3.35 18.77
CA THR A 147 -15.28 2.70 18.01
C THR A 147 -14.65 1.86 16.91
N ILE A 148 -15.06 0.61 16.77
CA ILE A 148 -14.58 -0.35 15.79
C ILE A 148 -15.76 -0.70 14.89
N THR A 149 -15.60 -0.57 13.59
CA THR A 149 -16.65 -0.86 12.60
C THR A 149 -16.13 -1.84 11.57
N ARG A 150 -16.95 -2.82 11.21
CA ARG A 150 -16.69 -3.72 10.09
C ARG A 150 -17.32 -3.10 8.83
N ASP A 151 -16.52 -2.90 7.79
CA ASP A 151 -16.99 -2.39 6.50
C ASP A 151 -17.65 -3.52 5.69
N CYS A 152 -18.88 -3.84 6.04
CA CYS A 152 -19.68 -4.93 5.44
C CYS A 152 -21.16 -4.56 5.20
N ALA A 153 -21.52 -3.29 5.31
CA ALA A 153 -22.88 -2.84 5.05
C ALA A 153 -23.31 -3.16 3.60
N GLY A 154 -24.54 -3.65 3.42
CA GLY A 154 -25.08 -4.06 2.13
C GLY A 154 -24.75 -5.50 1.71
N VAL A 155 -23.89 -6.21 2.46
CA VAL A 155 -23.58 -7.62 2.16
C VAL A 155 -24.70 -8.52 2.66
N HIS A 156 -25.18 -9.43 1.81
CA HIS A 156 -26.18 -10.44 2.14
C HIS A 156 -25.55 -11.60 2.94
N HIS A 157 -26.01 -11.82 4.17
CA HIS A 157 -25.62 -12.98 4.98
C HIS A 157 -26.65 -14.11 4.82
N PRO A 158 -26.22 -15.36 4.58
CA PRO A 158 -27.15 -16.48 4.33
C PRO A 158 -27.87 -16.99 5.58
N GLY A 159 -27.57 -16.44 6.75
CA GLY A 159 -28.00 -16.94 8.07
C GLY A 159 -26.96 -17.85 8.72
N GLY A 160 -27.06 -18.02 10.05
CA GLY A 160 -26.11 -18.80 10.86
C GLY A 160 -24.98 -17.96 11.47
N PRO A 161 -23.84 -18.56 11.78
CA PRO A 161 -22.74 -17.89 12.49
C PRO A 161 -22.09 -16.79 11.64
N LEU A 162 -22.21 -15.54 12.11
CA LEU A 162 -21.54 -14.37 11.53
C LEU A 162 -20.22 -14.10 12.27
N PRO A 163 -19.07 -14.05 11.57
CA PRO A 163 -17.81 -13.59 12.15
C PRO A 163 -17.81 -12.05 12.27
N ALA A 164 -18.42 -11.53 13.34
CA ALA A 164 -18.58 -10.10 13.55
C ALA A 164 -17.21 -9.40 13.67
N PHE A 165 -16.33 -9.92 14.53
CA PHE A 165 -14.97 -9.40 14.71
C PHE A 165 -13.96 -10.49 15.03
N ASP A 166 -12.75 -10.29 14.52
CA ASP A 166 -11.51 -10.94 14.91
C ASP A 166 -10.50 -9.82 15.22
N LEU A 167 -10.26 -9.55 16.49
CA LEU A 167 -9.46 -8.42 16.98
C LEU A 167 -8.31 -8.89 17.87
N TYR A 168 -7.31 -8.02 18.01
CA TYR A 168 -6.18 -8.24 18.91
C TYR A 168 -5.90 -6.98 19.72
N PHE A 169 -5.72 -7.15 21.04
CA PHE A 169 -5.37 -6.08 21.96
C PHE A 169 -4.15 -6.48 22.79
N ALA A 170 -3.13 -5.62 22.82
CA ALA A 170 -1.92 -5.87 23.59
C ALA A 170 -1.32 -4.56 24.11
N ALA A 171 -0.55 -4.66 25.20
CA ALA A 171 0.25 -3.55 25.70
C ALA A 171 1.64 -4.04 26.07
N GLY A 172 2.67 -3.21 25.80
CA GLY A 172 4.06 -3.57 26.07
C GLY A 172 5.04 -2.88 25.13
N GLY A 173 6.25 -3.42 25.02
CA GLY A 173 7.27 -2.95 24.10
C GLY A 173 6.95 -3.27 22.65
N GLU A 174 7.43 -2.42 21.74
CA GLU A 174 7.14 -2.49 20.28
C GLU A 174 7.30 -3.90 19.72
N GLN A 175 8.47 -4.51 19.92
CA GLN A 175 8.74 -5.81 19.31
C GLN A 175 7.76 -6.88 19.76
N ALA A 176 7.50 -6.99 21.07
CA ALA A 176 6.63 -8.01 21.64
C ALA A 176 5.18 -7.86 21.18
N VAL A 177 4.62 -6.64 21.21
CA VAL A 177 3.21 -6.42 20.83
C VAL A 177 2.96 -6.69 19.35
N PHE A 178 3.89 -6.33 18.48
CA PHE A 178 3.73 -6.57 17.04
C PHE A 178 4.07 -8.01 16.64
N ASP A 179 5.09 -8.64 17.25
CA ASP A 179 5.40 -10.06 17.01
C ASP A 179 4.21 -10.94 17.39
N ASN A 180 3.62 -10.73 18.58
CA ASN A 180 2.47 -11.49 19.05
C ASN A 180 1.21 -11.25 18.21
N TRP A 181 1.02 -10.02 17.66
CA TRP A 181 -0.09 -9.74 16.75
C TRP A 181 0.01 -10.57 15.47
N PHE A 182 1.19 -10.58 14.83
CA PHE A 182 1.42 -11.36 13.60
C PHE A 182 1.38 -12.87 13.86
N GLU A 183 1.84 -13.34 15.03
CA GLU A 183 1.67 -14.72 15.46
C GLU A 183 0.18 -15.09 15.63
N ALA A 184 -0.62 -14.21 16.26
CA ALA A 184 -2.07 -14.44 16.44
C ALA A 184 -2.85 -14.49 15.11
N MET A 185 -2.33 -13.86 14.03
CA MET A 185 -2.87 -13.96 12.67
C MET A 185 -2.39 -15.19 11.91
N ASP A 186 -1.38 -15.93 12.42
CA ASP A 186 -0.63 -16.94 11.64
C ASP A 186 -0.08 -16.36 10.32
N CYS A 187 0.36 -15.11 10.38
CA CYS A 187 0.88 -14.39 9.21
C CYS A 187 2.40 -14.40 9.22
N GLN A 188 3.00 -14.87 8.12
CA GLN A 188 4.43 -14.85 7.90
C GLN A 188 4.76 -14.06 6.64
N PRO A 189 5.85 -13.26 6.63
CA PRO A 189 6.30 -12.59 5.43
C PRO A 189 6.79 -13.62 4.41
N ARG A 190 6.52 -13.38 3.13
CA ARG A 190 7.01 -14.26 2.06
C ARG A 190 8.54 -14.25 1.94
N THR A 191 9.16 -13.13 2.25
CA THR A 191 10.61 -13.00 2.25
C THR A 191 11.10 -12.11 3.38
N ASN A 192 12.26 -12.47 3.94
CA ASN A 192 13.05 -11.60 4.82
C ASN A 192 14.32 -11.10 4.13
N ARG A 193 14.51 -11.38 2.82
CA ARG A 193 15.69 -10.95 2.08
C ARG A 193 15.61 -9.45 1.80
N PRO A 194 16.67 -8.71 2.10
CA PRO A 194 16.77 -7.32 1.70
C PRO A 194 16.89 -7.19 0.18
N LEU A 195 16.39 -6.10 -0.39
CA LEU A 195 16.42 -5.82 -1.82
C LEU A 195 16.96 -4.41 -2.06
N ALA A 196 18.17 -4.31 -2.62
CA ALA A 196 18.69 -3.03 -3.08
C ALA A 196 18.64 -2.95 -4.61
N GLY A 197 18.68 -1.74 -5.16
CA GLY A 197 18.68 -1.60 -6.60
C GLY A 197 18.43 -0.20 -7.12
N TYR A 198 18.03 -0.18 -8.38
CA TYR A 198 17.68 0.99 -9.15
C TYR A 198 16.24 0.86 -9.68
N THR A 199 15.53 1.99 -9.75
CA THR A 199 14.25 2.14 -10.47
C THR A 199 14.29 3.38 -11.35
N SER A 200 13.71 3.31 -12.54
CA SER A 200 13.84 4.36 -13.56
C SER A 200 12.94 5.58 -13.32
N TRP A 201 11.92 5.50 -12.42
CA TRP A 201 10.85 6.49 -12.35
C TRP A 201 11.35 7.93 -12.25
N TYR A 202 12.01 8.30 -11.17
CA TYR A 202 12.41 9.71 -10.95
C TYR A 202 13.57 10.18 -11.85
N ASN A 203 14.24 9.26 -12.53
CA ASN A 203 15.27 9.59 -13.51
C ASN A 203 14.67 9.87 -14.89
N ARG A 204 13.70 9.08 -15.33
CA ARG A 204 13.19 9.09 -16.72
C ARG A 204 11.72 9.43 -16.85
N TYR A 205 10.90 9.12 -15.82
CA TYR A 205 9.43 9.19 -15.88
C TYR A 205 8.90 8.40 -17.10
N GLU A 206 7.71 8.75 -17.59
CA GLU A 206 7.07 8.12 -18.75
C GLU A 206 7.84 8.31 -20.09
N ALA A 207 8.85 9.18 -20.13
CA ALA A 207 9.65 9.42 -21.34
C ALA A 207 10.74 8.36 -21.58
N ILE A 208 10.87 7.38 -20.73
CA ILE A 208 11.88 6.31 -20.80
C ILE A 208 11.87 5.59 -22.16
N THR A 209 13.07 5.28 -22.66
CA THR A 209 13.30 4.53 -23.89
C THR A 209 14.25 3.34 -23.64
N GLU A 210 14.32 2.41 -24.59
CA GLU A 210 15.28 1.31 -24.57
C GLU A 210 16.73 1.82 -24.43
N GLN A 211 17.08 2.91 -25.14
CA GLN A 211 18.40 3.51 -25.05
C GLN A 211 18.69 4.08 -23.67
N ASP A 212 17.66 4.65 -22.98
CA ASP A 212 17.82 5.13 -21.61
C ASP A 212 18.06 3.97 -20.64
N VAL A 213 17.29 2.89 -20.78
CA VAL A 213 17.48 1.67 -19.97
C VAL A 213 18.91 1.14 -20.12
N GLN A 214 19.42 1.04 -21.35
CA GLN A 214 20.77 0.57 -21.63
C GLN A 214 21.83 1.53 -21.08
N ASN A 215 21.60 2.85 -21.15
CA ASN A 215 22.49 3.84 -20.56
C ASN A 215 22.55 3.71 -19.03
N ASP A 216 21.39 3.65 -18.38
CA ASP A 216 21.28 3.54 -16.93
C ASP A 216 21.87 2.21 -16.43
N LEU A 217 21.66 1.12 -17.18
CA LEU A 217 22.23 -0.19 -16.87
C LEU A 217 23.78 -0.16 -16.88
N ARG A 218 24.40 0.57 -17.83
CA ARG A 218 25.86 0.74 -17.85
C ARG A 218 26.39 1.43 -16.58
N GLY A 219 25.72 2.51 -16.15
CA GLY A 219 26.09 3.21 -14.92
C GLY A 219 25.87 2.38 -13.66
N CYS A 220 24.78 1.59 -13.64
CA CYS A 220 24.48 0.70 -12.52
C CYS A 220 25.53 -0.41 -12.30
N ARG A 221 26.26 -0.85 -13.32
CA ARG A 221 27.33 -1.85 -13.16
C ARG A 221 28.45 -1.42 -12.19
N GLU A 222 28.63 -0.11 -12.02
CA GLU A 222 29.65 0.42 -11.10
C GLU A 222 29.12 0.64 -9.68
N LEU A 223 27.78 0.61 -9.49
CA LEU A 223 27.12 0.93 -8.24
C LEU A 223 26.49 -0.27 -7.57
N LEU A 224 25.81 -1.10 -8.35
CA LEU A 224 25.01 -2.22 -7.86
C LEU A 224 25.85 -3.50 -7.74
N LYS A 225 25.40 -4.42 -6.91
CA LYS A 225 25.98 -5.74 -6.71
C LYS A 225 25.20 -6.81 -7.48
N PRO A 226 25.84 -7.96 -7.82
CA PRO A 226 25.09 -9.09 -8.37
C PRO A 226 23.92 -9.49 -7.48
N GLY A 227 22.74 -9.70 -8.11
CA GLY A 227 21.50 -10.01 -7.43
C GLY A 227 20.67 -8.80 -6.98
N ASP A 228 21.19 -7.56 -7.16
CA ASP A 228 20.39 -6.34 -6.97
C ASP A 228 19.31 -6.21 -8.05
N LEU A 229 18.32 -5.38 -7.77
CA LEU A 229 17.22 -5.10 -8.69
C LEU A 229 17.59 -3.98 -9.68
N PHE A 230 17.28 -4.19 -10.94
CA PHE A 230 17.14 -3.14 -11.95
C PHE A 230 15.69 -3.14 -12.43
N GLN A 231 14.92 -2.10 -12.08
CA GLN A 231 13.51 -2.01 -12.38
C GLN A 231 13.23 -0.94 -13.42
N ILE A 232 12.50 -1.32 -14.48
CA ILE A 232 11.90 -0.41 -15.45
C ILE A 232 10.51 -0.04 -14.91
N ASP A 233 10.29 1.25 -14.68
CA ASP A 233 9.03 1.79 -14.16
C ASP A 233 8.06 2.15 -15.30
N ASP A 234 6.97 2.90 -15.02
CA ASP A 234 5.95 3.35 -15.96
C ASP A 234 6.53 3.99 -17.22
N GLY A 235 5.93 3.74 -18.36
CA GLY A 235 6.28 4.32 -19.66
C GLY A 235 6.85 3.36 -20.70
N TRP A 236 6.95 2.07 -20.40
CA TRP A 236 7.37 1.03 -21.35
C TRP A 236 6.23 0.56 -22.27
N GLU A 237 5.00 0.63 -21.80
CA GLU A 237 3.78 0.25 -22.51
C GLU A 237 3.31 1.35 -23.50
N PRO A 238 2.50 1.00 -24.51
CA PRO A 238 1.92 1.99 -25.44
C PRO A 238 0.98 2.95 -24.72
N THR A 239 0.21 2.45 -23.78
CA THR A 239 -0.70 3.20 -22.92
C THR A 239 -1.19 2.29 -21.78
N VAL A 240 -1.49 2.89 -20.62
CA VAL A 240 -1.95 2.16 -19.43
C VAL A 240 -3.23 1.37 -19.74
N GLY A 241 -3.15 0.05 -19.56
CA GLY A 241 -4.19 -0.92 -19.91
C GLY A 241 -3.75 -1.90 -21.02
N ASP A 242 -2.85 -1.51 -21.90
CA ASP A 242 -2.37 -2.34 -23.02
C ASP A 242 -1.04 -3.02 -22.66
N TRP A 243 -1.09 -4.03 -21.78
CA TRP A 243 0.09 -4.67 -21.16
C TRP A 243 0.74 -5.81 -21.98
N LEU A 244 0.16 -6.18 -23.14
CA LEU A 244 0.63 -7.35 -23.89
C LEU A 244 1.74 -7.05 -24.90
N ALA A 245 2.12 -5.80 -25.07
CA ALA A 245 3.22 -5.37 -25.94
C ALA A 245 3.85 -4.08 -25.41
N PRO A 246 5.17 -3.86 -25.63
CA PRO A 246 5.78 -2.57 -25.37
C PRO A 246 5.38 -1.51 -26.42
N ASP A 247 5.63 -0.25 -26.10
CA ASP A 247 5.69 0.79 -27.13
C ASP A 247 6.90 0.53 -28.04
N HIS A 248 6.67 -0.05 -29.20
CA HIS A 248 7.73 -0.41 -30.13
C HIS A 248 8.50 0.80 -30.71
N ALA A 249 7.96 2.03 -30.61
CA ALA A 249 8.72 3.23 -30.98
C ALA A 249 9.79 3.55 -29.93
N LYS A 250 9.50 3.31 -28.65
CA LYS A 250 10.42 3.51 -27.54
C LYS A 250 11.30 2.29 -27.26
N PHE A 251 10.77 1.08 -27.46
CA PHE A 251 11.39 -0.21 -27.14
C PHE A 251 11.41 -1.15 -28.36
N PRO A 252 12.16 -0.83 -29.41
CA PRO A 252 12.18 -1.58 -30.67
C PRO A 252 12.71 -3.01 -30.50
N GLY A 253 13.65 -3.26 -29.56
CA GLY A 253 14.20 -4.58 -29.25
C GLY A 253 13.29 -5.46 -28.40
N GLY A 254 12.28 -4.84 -27.74
CA GLY A 254 11.30 -5.50 -26.91
C GLY A 254 11.78 -5.82 -25.49
N MET A 255 10.80 -6.08 -24.60
CA MET A 255 11.05 -6.19 -23.16
C MET A 255 11.82 -7.45 -22.76
N LYS A 256 11.71 -8.53 -23.55
CA LYS A 256 12.51 -9.74 -23.30
C LYS A 256 14.00 -9.49 -23.46
N ALA A 257 14.41 -8.82 -24.53
CA ALA A 257 15.82 -8.51 -24.79
C ALA A 257 16.42 -7.68 -23.63
N LEU A 258 15.67 -6.70 -23.12
CA LEU A 258 16.09 -5.90 -21.96
C LEU A 258 16.18 -6.71 -20.68
N SER A 259 15.23 -7.62 -20.41
CA SER A 259 15.34 -8.52 -19.25
C SER A 259 16.60 -9.41 -19.36
N ASP A 260 16.87 -9.97 -20.54
CA ASP A 260 18.08 -10.77 -20.77
C ASP A 260 19.38 -9.94 -20.58
N GLU A 261 19.40 -8.67 -21.02
CA GLU A 261 20.53 -7.75 -20.85
C GLU A 261 20.76 -7.40 -19.37
N ILE A 262 19.69 -7.15 -18.60
CA ILE A 262 19.75 -6.94 -17.14
C ILE A 262 20.36 -8.17 -16.45
N HIS A 263 19.91 -9.37 -16.81
CA HIS A 263 20.46 -10.63 -16.28
C HIS A 263 21.94 -10.84 -16.63
N GLN A 264 22.35 -10.47 -17.85
CA GLN A 264 23.76 -10.54 -18.26
C GLN A 264 24.66 -9.60 -17.42
N CYS A 265 24.09 -8.53 -16.85
CA CYS A 265 24.80 -7.68 -15.89
C CYS A 265 24.82 -8.27 -14.48
N GLY A 266 24.19 -9.43 -14.24
CA GLY A 266 24.09 -10.08 -12.95
C GLY A 266 22.98 -9.53 -12.05
N PHE A 267 22.09 -8.68 -12.55
CA PHE A 267 20.99 -8.09 -11.80
C PHE A 267 19.69 -8.87 -11.98
N ARG A 268 18.76 -8.68 -11.05
CA ARG A 268 17.37 -9.09 -11.22
C ARG A 268 16.63 -8.05 -12.03
N SER A 269 15.78 -8.49 -12.95
CA SER A 269 14.94 -7.60 -13.74
C SER A 269 13.59 -7.35 -13.06
N GLY A 270 13.16 -6.09 -13.00
CA GLY A 270 11.85 -5.68 -12.51
C GLY A 270 11.06 -4.90 -13.55
N LEU A 271 9.74 -5.06 -13.57
CA LEU A 271 8.85 -4.33 -14.46
C LEU A 271 7.63 -3.78 -13.70
N TRP A 272 7.28 -2.53 -13.99
CA TRP A 272 6.10 -1.88 -13.42
C TRP A 272 4.83 -2.23 -14.21
N LEU A 273 3.71 -2.36 -13.50
CA LEU A 273 2.35 -2.57 -14.03
C LEU A 273 1.33 -1.87 -13.13
N ALA A 274 0.26 -1.32 -13.72
CA ALA A 274 -0.96 -0.94 -13.02
C ALA A 274 -2.12 -1.87 -13.47
N PRO A 275 -2.17 -3.11 -12.98
CA PRO A 275 -2.93 -4.19 -13.62
C PRO A 275 -4.44 -3.97 -13.63
N PHE A 276 -4.98 -3.17 -12.70
CA PHE A 276 -6.42 -2.89 -12.61
C PHE A 276 -6.82 -1.53 -13.18
N ALA A 277 -5.90 -0.86 -13.90
CA ALA A 277 -6.12 0.44 -14.51
C ALA A 277 -6.13 0.35 -16.04
N CYS A 278 -7.02 1.11 -16.68
CA CYS A 278 -6.95 1.38 -18.12
C CYS A 278 -7.39 2.82 -18.42
N THR A 279 -6.78 3.42 -19.42
CA THR A 279 -7.15 4.76 -19.90
C THR A 279 -8.09 4.68 -21.09
N GLU A 280 -8.79 5.78 -21.41
CA GLU A 280 -9.69 5.84 -22.57
C GLU A 280 -8.97 5.61 -23.91
N GLN A 281 -7.66 5.87 -23.95
CA GLN A 281 -6.80 5.70 -25.12
C GLN A 281 -6.44 4.24 -25.37
N SER A 282 -6.52 3.36 -24.34
CA SER A 282 -6.13 1.96 -24.48
C SER A 282 -7.05 1.18 -25.43
N GLN A 283 -6.51 0.16 -26.06
CA GLN A 283 -7.31 -0.79 -26.84
C GLN A 283 -8.25 -1.57 -25.93
N LEU A 284 -7.78 -1.91 -24.71
CA LEU A 284 -8.57 -2.59 -23.70
C LEU A 284 -9.89 -1.84 -23.43
N TYR A 285 -9.82 -0.53 -23.14
CA TYR A 285 -11.01 0.29 -22.88
C TYR A 285 -11.97 0.30 -24.08
N ARG A 286 -11.45 0.40 -25.29
CA ARG A 286 -12.28 0.50 -26.52
C ARG A 286 -12.90 -0.82 -26.91
N LEU A 287 -12.19 -1.94 -26.77
CA LEU A 287 -12.63 -3.25 -27.20
C LEU A 287 -13.48 -3.97 -26.14
N HIS A 288 -13.28 -3.64 -24.86
CA HIS A 288 -13.92 -4.32 -23.74
C HIS A 288 -14.56 -3.36 -22.73
N PRO A 289 -15.55 -2.53 -23.15
CA PRO A 289 -16.24 -1.61 -22.23
C PRO A 289 -17.09 -2.35 -21.17
N ASP A 290 -17.36 -3.63 -21.37
CA ASP A 290 -18.00 -4.55 -20.43
C ASP A 290 -17.07 -5.02 -19.32
N TRP A 291 -15.74 -4.87 -19.46
CA TRP A 291 -14.74 -5.21 -18.45
C TRP A 291 -14.52 -4.09 -17.42
N LEU A 292 -15.05 -2.91 -17.68
CA LEU A 292 -14.90 -1.78 -16.78
C LEU A 292 -15.79 -1.95 -15.55
N LEU A 293 -15.20 -1.74 -14.39
CA LEU A 293 -15.93 -1.66 -13.14
C LEU A 293 -16.96 -0.50 -13.21
N LYS A 294 -18.20 -0.76 -12.83
CA LYS A 294 -19.30 0.22 -12.95
C LYS A 294 -19.88 0.57 -11.59
N TRP A 295 -20.19 1.83 -11.41
CA TRP A 295 -20.99 2.33 -10.31
C TRP A 295 -22.20 3.05 -10.87
N ASP A 296 -23.40 2.68 -10.44
CA ASP A 296 -24.66 3.23 -10.96
C ASP A 296 -24.73 3.19 -12.52
N GLY A 297 -24.31 2.05 -13.08
CA GLY A 297 -24.31 1.80 -14.52
C GLY A 297 -23.23 2.55 -15.33
N LYS A 298 -22.38 3.36 -14.69
CA LYS A 298 -21.31 4.14 -15.34
C LYS A 298 -19.95 3.58 -14.98
N PRO A 299 -18.98 3.60 -15.94
CA PRO A 299 -17.62 3.22 -15.65
C PRO A 299 -17.03 4.03 -14.49
N TRP A 300 -16.38 3.32 -13.54
CA TRP A 300 -15.78 3.92 -12.37
C TRP A 300 -14.40 4.48 -12.69
N LYS A 301 -14.26 5.80 -12.56
CA LYS A 301 -12.97 6.47 -12.68
C LYS A 301 -12.16 6.21 -11.40
N GLY A 302 -11.03 5.51 -11.53
CA GLY A 302 -10.18 5.08 -10.41
C GLY A 302 -9.24 6.18 -9.90
N GLY A 303 -8.87 7.16 -10.73
CA GLY A 303 -7.98 8.25 -10.37
C GLY A 303 -7.79 9.26 -11.49
N GLY A 304 -6.97 10.28 -11.25
CA GLY A 304 -6.67 11.36 -12.19
C GLY A 304 -5.38 11.18 -13.00
N ASN A 305 -4.54 10.19 -12.69
CA ASN A 305 -3.29 9.90 -13.39
C ASN A 305 -3.56 9.63 -14.89
N TRP A 306 -2.58 9.93 -15.74
CA TRP A 306 -2.67 9.77 -17.21
C TRP A 306 -3.88 10.46 -17.85
N GLY A 307 -4.34 11.58 -17.26
CA GLY A 307 -5.57 12.28 -17.67
C GLY A 307 -6.86 11.68 -17.15
N GLY A 308 -6.76 10.59 -16.39
CA GLY A 308 -7.82 9.82 -15.78
C GLY A 308 -7.85 8.37 -16.27
N PHE A 309 -7.92 7.43 -15.33
CA PHE A 309 -8.03 6.01 -15.64
C PHE A 309 -9.31 5.41 -15.06
N TYR A 310 -9.72 4.29 -15.60
CA TYR A 310 -10.86 3.50 -15.18
C TYR A 310 -10.42 2.18 -14.57
N ALA A 311 -11.17 1.72 -13.58
CA ALA A 311 -10.90 0.45 -12.92
C ALA A 311 -11.48 -0.73 -13.73
N LEU A 312 -10.75 -1.84 -13.75
CA LEU A 312 -11.22 -3.11 -14.30
C LEU A 312 -12.02 -3.90 -13.25
N ASP A 313 -13.07 -4.58 -13.68
CA ASP A 313 -13.89 -5.43 -12.83
C ASP A 313 -13.31 -6.85 -12.74
N ILE A 314 -12.67 -7.15 -11.60
CA ILE A 314 -12.04 -8.46 -11.36
C ILE A 314 -13.04 -9.63 -11.35
N ASP A 315 -14.35 -9.38 -11.22
CA ASP A 315 -15.36 -10.42 -11.27
C ASP A 315 -15.72 -10.83 -12.69
N VAL A 316 -15.25 -10.08 -13.70
CA VAL A 316 -15.42 -10.44 -15.10
C VAL A 316 -14.36 -11.50 -15.51
N PRO A 317 -14.76 -12.71 -15.94
CA PRO A 317 -13.81 -13.76 -16.30
C PRO A 317 -12.81 -13.35 -17.39
N GLY A 318 -13.23 -12.49 -18.34
CA GLY A 318 -12.34 -11.93 -19.36
C GLY A 318 -11.21 -11.08 -18.80
N VAL A 319 -11.47 -10.31 -17.73
CA VAL A 319 -10.44 -9.54 -17.03
C VAL A 319 -9.43 -10.47 -16.36
N GLN A 320 -9.90 -11.53 -15.68
CA GLN A 320 -9.01 -12.49 -15.04
C GLN A 320 -8.12 -13.19 -16.07
N ALA A 321 -8.69 -13.66 -17.17
CA ALA A 321 -7.94 -14.33 -18.25
C ALA A 321 -6.91 -13.39 -18.90
N TYR A 322 -7.28 -12.13 -19.11
CA TYR A 322 -6.36 -11.10 -19.63
C TYR A 322 -5.18 -10.86 -18.69
N LEU A 323 -5.45 -10.65 -17.39
CA LEU A 323 -4.40 -10.41 -16.40
C LEU A 323 -3.50 -11.64 -16.22
N GLU A 324 -4.05 -12.85 -16.19
CA GLU A 324 -3.25 -14.08 -16.18
C GLU A 324 -2.31 -14.14 -17.37
N GLN A 325 -2.78 -13.79 -18.58
CA GLN A 325 -1.94 -13.72 -19.78
C GLN A 325 -0.85 -12.65 -19.65
N VAL A 326 -1.15 -11.49 -19.07
CA VAL A 326 -0.16 -10.41 -18.82
C VAL A 326 0.94 -10.89 -17.87
N PHE A 327 0.56 -11.50 -16.75
CA PHE A 327 1.56 -12.01 -15.77
C PHE A 327 2.40 -13.16 -16.38
N ASP A 328 1.79 -14.08 -17.13
CA ASP A 328 2.53 -15.12 -17.85
C ASP A 328 3.51 -14.53 -18.85
N LEU A 329 3.09 -13.51 -19.62
CA LEU A 329 3.94 -12.84 -20.60
C LEU A 329 5.14 -12.18 -19.90
N VAL A 330 4.89 -11.37 -18.88
CA VAL A 330 5.94 -10.61 -18.20
C VAL A 330 6.90 -11.52 -17.43
N LEU A 331 6.37 -12.44 -16.65
CA LEU A 331 7.18 -13.21 -15.70
C LEU A 331 7.80 -14.47 -16.32
N ASN A 332 7.11 -15.10 -17.26
CA ASN A 332 7.58 -16.36 -17.84
C ASN A 332 8.16 -16.17 -19.25
N LYS A 333 7.48 -15.44 -20.15
CA LYS A 333 7.94 -15.29 -21.53
C LYS A 333 9.03 -14.21 -21.67
N TRP A 334 8.87 -13.05 -21.02
CA TRP A 334 9.92 -12.02 -20.98
C TRP A 334 10.95 -12.28 -19.90
N GLY A 335 10.61 -13.07 -18.87
CA GLY A 335 11.55 -13.58 -17.88
C GLY A 335 11.85 -12.62 -16.74
N TYR A 336 11.01 -11.60 -16.48
CA TYR A 336 11.20 -10.72 -15.34
C TYR A 336 11.14 -11.45 -14.01
N ASP A 337 11.94 -11.04 -13.03
CA ASP A 337 12.01 -11.63 -11.69
C ASP A 337 11.07 -11.00 -10.71
N LEU A 338 10.71 -9.73 -10.95
CA LEU A 338 9.88 -8.92 -10.07
C LEU A 338 8.86 -8.12 -10.88
N VAL A 339 7.64 -8.02 -10.36
CA VAL A 339 6.67 -7.02 -10.81
C VAL A 339 6.41 -6.01 -9.69
N LYS A 340 6.54 -4.71 -10.01
CA LYS A 340 5.99 -3.62 -9.19
C LYS A 340 4.56 -3.40 -9.64
N LEU A 341 3.61 -3.67 -8.74
CA LEU A 341 2.18 -3.56 -9.01
C LEU A 341 1.61 -2.33 -8.32
N ASP A 342 1.14 -1.40 -9.13
CA ASP A 342 0.71 -0.10 -8.65
C ASP A 342 -0.80 0.11 -8.79
N PHE A 343 -1.35 1.12 -8.09
CA PHE A 343 -2.78 1.46 -8.09
C PHE A 343 -3.69 0.29 -7.72
N LEU A 344 -3.22 -0.63 -6.89
CA LEU A 344 -3.94 -1.86 -6.54
C LEU A 344 -5.29 -1.62 -5.84
N TYR A 345 -5.47 -0.47 -5.16
CA TYR A 345 -6.75 -0.08 -4.55
C TYR A 345 -7.90 -0.04 -5.56
N ALA A 346 -7.59 0.19 -6.85
CA ALA A 346 -8.60 0.26 -7.91
C ALA A 346 -9.35 -1.06 -8.14
N ALA A 347 -8.81 -2.19 -7.71
CA ALA A 347 -9.44 -3.50 -7.86
C ALA A 347 -10.72 -3.67 -7.02
N ALA A 348 -10.83 -2.98 -5.87
CA ALA A 348 -11.95 -3.14 -4.96
C ALA A 348 -12.39 -1.82 -4.29
N PRO A 349 -12.76 -0.79 -5.05
CA PRO A 349 -13.19 0.50 -4.49
C PRO A 349 -14.55 0.41 -3.79
N PHE A 350 -15.33 -0.62 -4.05
CA PHE A 350 -16.58 -0.97 -3.37
C PHE A 350 -16.77 -2.49 -3.34
N GLY A 351 -17.61 -2.94 -2.41
CA GLY A 351 -18.07 -4.32 -2.32
C GLY A 351 -19.24 -4.62 -3.27
N THR A 352 -19.78 -5.82 -3.14
CA THR A 352 -20.98 -6.30 -3.81
C THR A 352 -21.99 -6.77 -2.75
N GLU A 353 -23.19 -7.14 -3.18
CA GLU A 353 -24.16 -7.81 -2.28
C GLU A 353 -23.64 -9.14 -1.72
N ARG A 354 -22.64 -9.75 -2.33
CA ARG A 354 -22.06 -11.06 -1.94
C ARG A 354 -20.77 -10.95 -1.15
N GLU A 355 -20.05 -9.84 -1.31
CA GLU A 355 -18.69 -9.72 -0.77
C GLU A 355 -18.39 -8.27 -0.39
N SER A 356 -17.82 -8.08 0.78
CA SER A 356 -17.33 -6.78 1.21
C SER A 356 -16.14 -6.31 0.36
N ARG A 357 -15.83 -5.01 0.38
CA ARG A 357 -14.65 -4.50 -0.35
C ARG A 357 -13.34 -5.07 0.21
N GLY A 358 -13.23 -5.31 1.51
CA GLY A 358 -12.08 -5.96 2.14
C GLY A 358 -11.89 -7.40 1.68
N GLY A 359 -12.97 -8.18 1.62
CA GLY A 359 -12.97 -9.55 1.08
C GLY A 359 -12.56 -9.57 -0.38
N ARG A 360 -13.18 -8.71 -1.20
CA ARG A 360 -12.86 -8.57 -2.62
C ARG A 360 -11.39 -8.21 -2.86
N MET A 361 -10.84 -7.29 -2.06
CA MET A 361 -9.43 -6.93 -2.14
C MET A 361 -8.52 -8.09 -1.78
N ARG A 362 -8.83 -8.82 -0.70
CA ARG A 362 -8.06 -10.00 -0.29
C ARG A 362 -8.07 -11.08 -1.38
N ARG A 363 -9.23 -11.44 -1.91
CA ARG A 363 -9.37 -12.41 -3.01
C ARG A 363 -8.60 -11.97 -4.25
N THR A 364 -8.64 -10.67 -4.58
CA THR A 364 -7.85 -10.13 -5.70
C THR A 364 -6.35 -10.29 -5.47
N MET A 365 -5.85 -10.01 -4.29
CA MET A 365 -4.43 -10.21 -3.97
C MET A 365 -4.02 -11.69 -3.99
N GLU A 366 -4.92 -12.61 -3.63
CA GLU A 366 -4.72 -14.06 -3.74
C GLU A 366 -4.61 -14.49 -5.21
N LEU A 367 -5.46 -13.98 -6.10
CA LEU A 367 -5.37 -14.19 -7.55
C LEU A 367 -4.05 -13.65 -8.11
N VAL A 368 -3.67 -12.43 -7.74
CA VAL A 368 -2.38 -11.83 -8.16
C VAL A 368 -1.22 -12.72 -7.74
N ARG A 369 -1.21 -13.21 -6.50
CA ARG A 369 -0.17 -14.13 -6.04
C ARG A 369 -0.19 -15.46 -6.81
N GLN A 370 -1.35 -15.98 -7.11
CA GLN A 370 -1.49 -17.19 -7.92
C GLN A 370 -0.87 -17.01 -9.32
N TRP A 371 -1.17 -15.91 -10.00
CA TRP A 371 -0.62 -15.61 -11.34
C TRP A 371 0.89 -15.35 -11.31
N CYS A 372 1.40 -14.74 -10.26
CA CYS A 372 2.85 -14.48 -10.11
C CYS A 372 3.64 -15.72 -9.64
N GLY A 373 2.99 -16.77 -9.11
CA GLY A 373 3.68 -17.96 -8.57
C GLY A 373 4.71 -17.58 -7.52
N ASP A 374 5.97 -17.97 -7.72
CA ASP A 374 7.09 -17.68 -6.80
C ASP A 374 7.90 -16.42 -7.17
N LYS A 375 7.49 -15.71 -8.22
CA LYS A 375 8.14 -14.45 -8.61
C LYS A 375 7.87 -13.35 -7.57
N LEU A 376 8.77 -12.38 -7.51
CA LEU A 376 8.68 -11.31 -6.52
C LEU A 376 7.60 -10.29 -6.86
N ILE A 377 6.82 -9.89 -5.86
CA ILE A 377 5.84 -8.81 -5.96
C ILE A 377 6.26 -7.67 -5.04
N LEU A 378 6.42 -6.47 -5.61
CA LEU A 378 6.47 -5.22 -4.90
C LEU A 378 5.14 -4.51 -5.12
N SER A 379 4.28 -4.49 -4.11
CA SER A 379 2.96 -3.87 -4.19
C SER A 379 3.01 -2.38 -3.85
N CYS A 380 2.16 -1.59 -4.51
CA CYS A 380 2.04 -0.16 -4.32
C CYS A 380 0.57 0.28 -4.47
N GLY A 381 0.14 1.33 -3.77
CA GLY A 381 -1.25 1.76 -3.81
C GLY A 381 -2.23 0.67 -3.34
N VAL A 382 -1.88 -0.12 -2.33
CA VAL A 382 -2.66 -1.27 -1.85
C VAL A 382 -3.16 -1.04 -0.43
N PRO A 383 -4.41 -1.36 -0.10
CA PRO A 383 -4.83 -1.56 1.29
C PRO A 383 -3.93 -2.63 1.93
N LEU A 384 -3.28 -2.29 3.09
CA LEU A 384 -2.11 -3.06 3.53
C LEU A 384 -2.45 -4.48 3.98
N MET A 385 -3.47 -4.65 4.83
CA MET A 385 -3.76 -5.95 5.43
C MET A 385 -4.17 -7.04 4.41
N PRO A 386 -4.95 -6.75 3.36
CA PRO A 386 -5.19 -7.71 2.27
C PRO A 386 -3.92 -8.22 1.57
N ALA A 387 -2.80 -7.48 1.64
CA ALA A 387 -1.52 -7.89 1.05
C ALA A 387 -0.62 -8.69 2.01
N PHE A 388 -0.94 -8.75 3.31
CA PHE A 388 -0.13 -9.45 4.32
C PHE A 388 0.07 -10.92 3.95
N GLY A 389 1.34 -11.36 3.93
CA GLY A 389 1.75 -12.72 3.58
C GLY A 389 1.57 -13.11 2.10
N LEU A 390 1.09 -12.20 1.25
CA LEU A 390 0.89 -12.45 -0.19
C LEU A 390 1.92 -11.77 -1.09
N VAL A 391 2.48 -10.65 -0.66
CA VAL A 391 3.49 -9.90 -1.40
C VAL A 391 4.86 -10.01 -0.72
N ASP A 392 5.91 -9.87 -1.50
CA ASP A 392 7.29 -9.95 -1.00
C ASP A 392 7.71 -8.62 -0.39
N TYR A 393 7.43 -7.52 -1.09
CA TYR A 393 7.71 -6.15 -0.68
C TYR A 393 6.47 -5.29 -0.86
N CYS A 394 6.35 -4.22 -0.06
CA CYS A 394 5.25 -3.27 -0.16
C CYS A 394 5.73 -1.83 0.08
N ARG A 395 5.36 -0.92 -0.81
CA ARG A 395 5.42 0.52 -0.56
C ARG A 395 4.58 0.84 0.66
N ILE A 396 5.15 1.55 1.59
CA ILE A 396 4.51 1.90 2.86
C ILE A 396 4.19 3.39 2.99
N GLY A 397 4.51 4.18 1.96
CA GLY A 397 4.26 5.61 1.86
C GLY A 397 3.85 6.03 0.45
N CYS A 398 3.39 7.27 0.32
CA CYS A 398 3.25 7.93 -0.97
C CYS A 398 4.63 8.08 -1.63
N ASP A 399 4.63 8.45 -2.90
CA ASP A 399 5.86 8.78 -3.60
C ASP A 399 6.62 9.91 -2.89
N VAL A 400 7.94 9.75 -2.79
CA VAL A 400 8.81 10.87 -2.44
C VAL A 400 8.71 11.95 -3.51
N SER A 401 9.14 13.15 -3.19
CA SER A 401 9.17 14.26 -4.15
C SER A 401 10.59 14.75 -4.34
N LEU A 402 10.87 15.36 -5.47
CA LEU A 402 12.10 16.14 -5.69
C LEU A 402 12.11 17.45 -4.87
N SER A 403 11.07 17.68 -4.07
CA SER A 403 10.93 18.73 -3.07
C SER A 403 10.51 18.14 -1.72
N TRP A 404 10.67 18.95 -0.61
CA TRP A 404 10.34 18.46 0.73
C TRP A 404 8.86 18.11 0.90
N ASP A 405 7.98 18.96 0.34
CA ASP A 405 6.54 18.75 0.33
C ASP A 405 5.96 19.36 -0.94
N ASP A 406 4.72 19.06 -1.23
CA ASP A 406 3.98 19.57 -2.38
C ASP A 406 3.75 21.10 -2.27
N VAL A 407 3.31 21.73 -3.34
CA VAL A 407 2.95 23.15 -3.34
C VAL A 407 1.84 23.42 -2.31
N TRP A 408 1.85 24.62 -1.72
CA TRP A 408 1.04 24.93 -0.54
C TRP A 408 -0.46 24.63 -0.71
N TYR A 409 -1.02 24.83 -1.90
CA TYR A 409 -2.45 24.57 -2.17
C TYR A 409 -2.74 23.07 -2.27
N MET A 410 -1.82 22.24 -2.76
CA MET A 410 -1.98 20.78 -2.81
C MET A 410 -1.97 20.15 -1.42
N ARG A 411 -1.26 20.76 -0.46
CA ARG A 411 -1.25 20.30 0.94
C ARG A 411 -2.61 20.32 1.61
N LEU A 412 -3.58 21.04 1.02
CA LEU A 412 -4.94 21.16 1.54
C LEU A 412 -5.87 20.07 0.99
N PHE A 413 -5.46 19.29 -0.03
CA PHE A 413 -6.39 18.43 -0.74
C PHE A 413 -6.56 17.05 -0.11
N HIS A 414 -5.58 16.16 -0.21
CA HIS A 414 -5.73 14.78 0.26
C HIS A 414 -4.45 14.25 0.90
N ARG A 415 -4.58 13.14 1.65
CA ARG A 415 -3.50 12.54 2.43
C ARG A 415 -2.54 11.70 1.57
N GLU A 416 -2.98 11.26 0.40
CA GLU A 416 -2.28 10.36 -0.54
C GLU A 416 -1.42 11.12 -1.57
N ARG A 417 -1.24 12.42 -1.39
CA ARG A 417 -0.43 13.24 -2.31
C ARG A 417 1.05 12.90 -2.21
N VAL A 418 1.78 13.15 -3.30
CA VAL A 418 3.24 13.04 -3.36
C VAL A 418 3.89 14.00 -2.34
N SER A 419 4.74 13.47 -1.46
CA SER A 419 5.40 14.28 -0.42
C SER A 419 6.53 13.51 0.25
N THR A 420 7.75 14.04 0.22
CA THR A 420 8.91 13.46 0.93
C THR A 420 8.67 13.40 2.45
N MET A 421 8.04 14.44 3.01
CA MET A 421 7.72 14.49 4.44
C MET A 421 6.74 13.38 4.83
N HIS A 422 5.65 13.16 4.05
CA HIS A 422 4.69 12.11 4.33
C HIS A 422 5.29 10.71 4.16
N SER A 423 6.15 10.52 3.16
CA SER A 423 6.87 9.26 2.97
C SER A 423 7.79 8.94 4.14
N LEU A 424 8.50 9.93 4.68
CA LEU A 424 9.33 9.79 5.87
C LEU A 424 8.51 9.40 7.11
N ASP A 425 7.38 10.08 7.36
CA ASP A 425 6.50 9.76 8.48
C ASP A 425 5.97 8.33 8.37
N ASN A 426 5.49 7.94 7.19
CA ASN A 426 5.01 6.58 6.96
C ASN A 426 6.12 5.52 7.13
N THR A 427 7.34 5.82 6.68
CA THR A 427 8.50 4.94 6.88
C THR A 427 8.79 4.74 8.35
N LEU A 428 8.69 5.80 9.15
CA LEU A 428 8.92 5.75 10.59
C LEU A 428 7.79 5.03 11.32
N TYR A 429 6.53 5.39 11.05
CA TYR A 429 5.38 4.94 11.84
C TYR A 429 4.75 3.63 11.36
N ARG A 430 5.14 3.12 10.19
CA ARG A 430 4.81 1.77 9.68
C ARG A 430 5.99 0.79 9.72
N ARG A 431 7.11 1.15 10.34
CA ARG A 431 8.33 0.30 10.41
C ARG A 431 8.07 -1.09 10.98
N GLN A 432 7.06 -1.21 11.86
CA GLN A 432 6.73 -2.45 12.54
C GLN A 432 6.21 -3.54 11.59
N LEU A 433 5.79 -3.18 10.38
CA LEU A 433 5.31 -4.15 9.38
C LEU A 433 6.47 -4.89 8.69
N SER A 434 7.67 -4.27 8.66
CA SER A 434 8.85 -4.83 7.98
C SER A 434 9.29 -6.15 8.61
N GLY A 435 9.42 -7.19 7.80
CA GLY A 435 9.82 -8.53 8.24
C GLY A 435 8.73 -9.29 9.02
N ARG A 436 7.49 -8.75 9.08
CA ARG A 436 6.31 -9.40 9.67
C ARG A 436 5.22 -9.64 8.63
N ALA A 437 4.83 -8.59 7.93
CA ALA A 437 3.83 -8.64 6.84
C ALA A 437 4.46 -8.89 5.48
N PHE A 438 5.52 -8.15 5.22
CA PHE A 438 6.31 -8.08 3.98
C PHE A 438 7.61 -7.32 4.26
N GLY A 439 8.46 -7.12 3.25
CA GLY A 439 9.57 -6.16 3.32
C GLY A 439 9.09 -4.74 3.01
N ASN A 440 9.35 -3.80 3.92
CA ASN A 440 8.96 -2.40 3.72
C ASN A 440 9.80 -1.74 2.62
N ASP A 441 9.10 -1.13 1.65
CA ASP A 441 9.67 -0.23 0.66
C ASP A 441 9.33 1.22 1.01
N PRO A 442 10.32 2.01 1.45
CA PRO A 442 10.14 3.43 1.77
C PRO A 442 10.18 4.35 0.56
N ASP A 443 10.24 3.81 -0.68
CA ASP A 443 10.59 4.49 -1.92
C ASP A 443 12.10 4.79 -2.04
N VAL A 444 12.48 5.63 -2.99
CA VAL A 444 13.86 5.94 -3.32
C VAL A 444 14.45 7.06 -2.43
N PHE A 445 15.76 7.21 -2.50
CA PHE A 445 16.45 8.41 -2.06
C PHE A 445 17.29 8.99 -3.20
N PHE A 446 17.68 10.27 -3.07
CA PHE A 446 18.41 11.01 -4.08
C PHE A 446 19.77 11.47 -3.56
N LEU A 447 20.80 11.35 -4.41
CA LEU A 447 22.10 11.96 -4.19
C LEU A 447 22.34 13.14 -5.11
N ARG A 448 21.66 13.22 -6.26
CA ARG A 448 21.78 14.31 -7.24
C ARG A 448 21.33 15.66 -6.68
N ASP A 449 21.92 16.74 -7.20
CA ASP A 449 21.49 18.12 -7.01
C ASP A 449 20.64 18.62 -8.19
N GLU A 450 20.90 18.11 -9.36
CA GLU A 450 20.19 18.48 -10.59
C GLU A 450 18.71 18.09 -10.50
N ASN A 451 17.84 19.06 -10.84
CA ASN A 451 16.37 18.91 -10.78
C ASN A 451 15.83 18.45 -9.42
N CYS A 452 16.60 18.63 -8.34
CA CYS A 452 16.21 18.26 -6.99
C CYS A 452 16.25 19.52 -6.09
N ARG A 453 15.11 19.79 -5.44
CA ARG A 453 14.96 20.95 -4.52
C ARG A 453 15.20 20.60 -3.05
N LEU A 454 15.50 19.34 -2.76
CA LEU A 454 15.86 18.90 -1.42
C LEU A 454 17.22 19.47 -1.05
N THR A 455 17.33 20.07 0.13
CA THR A 455 18.62 20.46 0.69
C THR A 455 19.48 19.23 1.01
N ALA A 456 20.80 19.42 1.16
CA ALA A 456 21.71 18.32 1.53
C ALA A 456 21.26 17.61 2.83
N ALA A 457 20.80 18.38 3.83
CA ALA A 457 20.27 17.82 5.08
C ALA A 457 18.99 16.99 4.88
N GLN A 458 18.10 17.42 3.98
CA GLN A 458 16.87 16.68 3.66
C GLN A 458 17.16 15.40 2.90
N LYS A 459 18.07 15.43 1.90
CA LYS A 459 18.54 14.23 1.19
C LYS A 459 19.19 13.23 2.13
N HIS A 460 20.06 13.72 3.03
CA HIS A 460 20.69 12.88 4.04
C HIS A 460 19.65 12.23 4.97
N ARG A 461 18.70 13.01 5.51
CA ARG A 461 17.61 12.49 6.34
C ARG A 461 16.80 11.42 5.61
N LEU A 462 16.45 11.64 4.33
CA LEU A 462 15.71 10.67 3.53
C LEU A 462 16.51 9.37 3.38
N ALA A 463 17.76 9.45 2.94
CA ALA A 463 18.63 8.30 2.73
C ALA A 463 18.88 7.49 4.02
N GLU A 464 19.15 8.17 5.14
CA GLU A 464 19.34 7.51 6.44
C GLU A 464 18.05 6.84 6.94
N THR A 465 16.89 7.50 6.79
CA THR A 465 15.61 6.93 7.21
C THR A 465 15.29 5.69 6.39
N ASN A 466 15.49 5.74 5.06
CA ASN A 466 15.28 4.59 4.19
C ASN A 466 16.24 3.44 4.54
N ALA A 467 17.53 3.72 4.72
CA ALA A 467 18.51 2.71 5.14
C ALA A 467 18.21 2.13 6.53
N ARG A 468 17.69 2.96 7.45
CA ARG A 468 17.38 2.52 8.82
C ARG A 468 16.12 1.68 8.95
N TYR A 469 15.07 1.94 8.17
CA TYR A 469 13.76 1.33 8.38
C TYR A 469 13.25 0.54 7.18
N GLY A 470 13.81 0.76 5.98
CA GLY A 470 13.46 0.01 4.77
C GLY A 470 14.14 -1.35 4.70
N GLN A 471 13.44 -2.34 4.16
CA GLN A 471 14.01 -3.61 3.71
C GLN A 471 14.35 -3.54 2.21
N VAL A 472 13.77 -2.58 1.51
CA VAL A 472 14.09 -2.18 0.15
C VAL A 472 14.93 -0.90 0.19
N LEU A 473 15.96 -0.80 -0.63
CA LEU A 473 16.86 0.36 -0.74
C LEU A 473 17.12 0.69 -2.21
N LEU A 474 16.34 1.60 -2.77
CA LEU A 474 16.40 1.96 -4.19
C LEU A 474 16.94 3.36 -4.42
N ILE A 475 17.67 3.54 -5.54
CA ILE A 475 18.03 4.83 -6.12
C ILE A 475 17.27 5.05 -7.42
N SER A 476 17.08 6.31 -7.79
CA SER A 476 16.46 6.70 -9.06
C SER A 476 17.08 7.98 -9.62
N ASP A 477 18.38 8.15 -9.41
CA ASP A 477 19.19 9.18 -10.06
C ASP A 477 19.82 8.61 -11.34
N ASP A 478 20.35 9.47 -12.24
CA ASP A 478 21.18 8.98 -13.33
C ASP A 478 22.48 8.40 -12.78
N PRO A 479 22.69 7.07 -12.88
CA PRO A 479 23.87 6.44 -12.29
C PRO A 479 25.18 6.84 -12.99
N ASN A 480 25.10 7.31 -14.25
CA ASN A 480 26.28 7.77 -15.00
C ASN A 480 26.75 9.16 -14.55
N ALA A 481 25.88 9.95 -13.93
CA ALA A 481 26.19 11.27 -13.42
C ALA A 481 26.81 11.23 -12.00
N TYR A 482 26.92 10.05 -11.38
CA TYR A 482 27.46 9.94 -10.03
C TYR A 482 28.94 10.27 -9.96
N THR A 483 29.28 11.33 -9.23
CA THR A 483 30.65 11.69 -8.89
C THR A 483 31.28 10.64 -7.96
N PRO A 484 32.62 10.59 -7.85
CA PRO A 484 33.28 9.71 -6.89
C PRO A 484 32.78 9.88 -5.45
N GLN A 485 32.44 11.11 -5.05
CA GLN A 485 31.88 11.42 -3.73
C GLN A 485 30.47 10.81 -3.56
N MET A 486 29.59 10.90 -4.57
CA MET A 486 28.24 10.31 -4.54
C MET A 486 28.33 8.79 -4.51
N LYS A 487 29.25 8.18 -5.27
CA LYS A 487 29.51 6.73 -5.22
C LYS A 487 29.94 6.28 -3.83
N ALA A 488 30.87 7.01 -3.20
CA ALA A 488 31.32 6.71 -1.83
C ALA A 488 30.18 6.86 -0.82
N GLN A 489 29.34 7.89 -0.95
CA GLN A 489 28.17 8.08 -0.11
C GLN A 489 27.14 6.95 -0.25
N TYR A 490 26.86 6.52 -1.49
CA TYR A 490 25.99 5.37 -1.76
C TYR A 490 26.53 4.09 -1.10
N GLN A 491 27.81 3.80 -1.27
CA GLN A 491 28.43 2.61 -0.68
C GLN A 491 28.41 2.62 0.85
N SER A 492 28.62 3.78 1.46
CA SER A 492 28.49 3.93 2.91
C SER A 492 27.08 3.66 3.43
N LEU A 493 26.06 4.27 2.79
CA LEU A 493 24.66 4.01 3.11
C LEU A 493 24.29 2.55 2.93
N ARG A 494 24.72 1.96 1.81
CA ARG A 494 24.50 0.55 1.51
C ARG A 494 25.10 -0.37 2.57
N SER A 495 26.35 -0.13 2.96
CA SER A 495 27.03 -0.93 3.98
C SER A 495 26.33 -0.85 5.34
N ALA A 496 25.87 0.35 5.74
CA ALA A 496 25.09 0.52 6.96
C ALA A 496 23.75 -0.23 6.90
N TRP A 497 23.06 -0.19 5.76
CA TRP A 497 21.81 -0.91 5.53
C TRP A 497 21.99 -2.42 5.53
N GLU A 498 23.03 -2.95 4.86
CA GLU A 498 23.35 -4.39 4.83
C GLU A 498 23.69 -4.93 6.23
N SER A 499 24.47 -4.17 7.01
CA SER A 499 24.81 -4.55 8.39
C SER A 499 23.58 -4.75 9.26
N LYS A 500 22.58 -3.88 9.09
CA LYS A 500 21.32 -3.96 9.82
C LYS A 500 20.43 -5.09 9.30
N THR A 501 20.23 -5.19 7.99
CA THR A 501 19.33 -6.18 7.39
C THR A 501 19.91 -7.58 7.45
N GLY A 502 21.22 -7.76 7.50
CA GLY A 502 21.90 -9.04 7.73
C GLY A 502 21.53 -9.66 9.09
N SER A 503 21.23 -8.84 10.10
CA SER A 503 20.74 -9.33 11.40
C SER A 503 19.30 -9.83 11.37
N LEU A 504 18.48 -9.41 10.40
CA LEU A 504 17.08 -9.84 10.23
C LEU A 504 16.97 -11.19 9.50
N VAL A 505 18.01 -11.62 8.78
CA VAL A 505 18.04 -12.86 7.97
C VAL A 505 18.33 -14.10 8.84
N GLN A 506 18.74 -13.95 10.09
CA GLN A 506 18.91 -15.12 10.97
C GLN A 506 17.54 -15.75 11.25
N PRO A 507 17.36 -17.06 11.01
CA PRO A 507 16.12 -17.74 11.34
C PRO A 507 15.89 -17.56 12.85
N ARG A 508 14.68 -17.12 13.21
CA ARG A 508 14.24 -17.13 14.62
C ARG A 508 14.46 -18.56 15.11
N GLN A 509 15.38 -18.74 16.06
CA GLN A 509 15.54 -20.04 16.73
C GLN A 509 14.19 -20.35 17.39
N LYS A 510 13.61 -21.50 17.00
CA LYS A 510 12.34 -22.03 17.55
C LYS A 510 12.50 -22.39 19.02
#